data_139fb4e6b1fde01d3fd3c6a8ce15f256
#
_entry.id   139fb4e6b1fde01d3fd3c6a8ce15f256
#
_cell.length_a   1.000
_cell.length_b   1.000
_cell.length_c   1.000
_cell.angle_alpha   90.00
_cell.angle_beta   90.00
_cell.angle_gamma   90.00
#
_symmetry.space_group_name_H-M   'P 1'
#
loop_
_entity.id
_entity.type
_entity.pdbx_description
1 polymer ?
#
loop_
_entity_poly.entity_id
_entity_poly.type
_entity_poly.pdbx_seq_one_letter_code
_entity_poly.pdbx_strand_id
1 'polypeptide(L)'
;MPNDKITAVGANIAEKAAMIWNVADMLRGPFKPHEYGLVILPMTVVKRFHDCLLPTHQAVLDTYEKVKKLQVIDGFLQKASGYQFYNTSRFTFETLLADPDNIESNFRDYLSGFSANAQDVLAKFDFDNIIKRMVESNTLYLVIKEFGSEKGYLGPDKISAVDCGYIFEDLVRRFSESFGEEAGAHFTSRDIIYLMTDLLLSEADLDTSSMTVYDMAMGTSQMLSCMEERIHELNSDIEVTCFGQEFNPSTFAIAKADMMIRGGDPNNMRFGDTLSEDQFPGFTFQYIISNPPFGIDWKREQKAVEAEAARGEMGRFAPGLPKISDGQQLFVLNGLAKLANKGKMAISQNGSPLFSGDAGSGPSNIRQYILENDWLDCIIQLSTDMFMNTGISTYIWVLSKDKPAHRAGKVQLIDASHCFEPRRKSIGTKRNDITDACRELIVTAYGEFANGKVYGDKNGIYCESKVFESVEFGYNKIVVERPQRDEAGNVILKRGKPVPDTSLRDTENVPLVQDIDAYFAREVLPYAPDAWIDHSKTKVGYEIPMTRYFYEYQAPEAVEDIVARITALEQDISAGLAELFHKEG
;
A
#
# COMPACT_ATOMS: atom_id res chain seq x y z
N MET A 1 -25.10 -17.12 -1.29
CA MET A 1 -24.20 -17.50 -0.20
C MET A 1 -23.01 -16.58 -0.29
N PRO A 2 -22.82 -15.61 0.61
CA PRO A 2 -21.62 -14.77 0.59
C PRO A 2 -20.44 -15.64 1.01
N ASN A 3 -19.41 -15.60 0.21
CA ASN A 3 -18.20 -16.35 0.45
C ASN A 3 -17.40 -15.74 1.59
N ASP A 4 -17.29 -16.45 2.69
CA ASP A 4 -16.25 -16.29 3.71
C ASP A 4 -14.81 -16.49 3.17
N LYS A 5 -14.55 -16.20 1.89
CA LYS A 5 -13.24 -16.36 1.27
C LYS A 5 -12.18 -15.43 1.87
N ILE A 6 -12.58 -14.32 2.49
CA ILE A 6 -11.64 -13.37 3.14
C ILE A 6 -11.21 -13.87 4.52
N THR A 7 -12.04 -14.61 5.23
CA THR A 7 -11.76 -15.16 6.57
C THR A 7 -11.28 -16.60 6.56
N ALA A 8 -11.55 -17.34 5.52
CA ALA A 8 -11.09 -18.69 5.32
C ALA A 8 -9.86 -18.72 4.38
N VAL A 9 -8.74 -18.21 4.87
CA VAL A 9 -7.48 -18.88 4.53
C VAL A 9 -7.69 -20.32 4.93
N GLY A 10 -7.86 -21.24 3.98
CA GLY A 10 -8.23 -22.61 4.27
C GLY A 10 -7.30 -23.18 5.34
N ALA A 11 -7.83 -23.98 6.26
CA ALA A 11 -7.06 -24.58 7.36
C ALA A 11 -5.74 -25.20 6.85
N ASN A 12 -5.72 -25.66 5.60
CA ASN A 12 -4.56 -26.19 4.89
C ASN A 12 -3.45 -25.14 4.66
N ILE A 13 -3.78 -23.88 4.35
CA ILE A 13 -2.77 -22.83 4.07
C ILE A 13 -2.09 -22.40 5.36
N ALA A 14 -2.85 -22.20 6.44
CA ALA A 14 -2.31 -21.87 7.74
C ALA A 14 -1.42 -23.01 8.29
N GLU A 15 -1.82 -24.28 8.05
CA GLU A 15 -1.02 -25.45 8.40
C GLU A 15 0.29 -25.50 7.60
N LYS A 16 0.25 -25.22 6.28
CA LYS A 16 1.43 -25.15 5.42
C LYS A 16 2.39 -24.06 5.85
N ALA A 17 1.89 -22.85 6.07
CA ALA A 17 2.69 -21.75 6.56
C ALA A 17 3.32 -22.05 7.95
N ALA A 18 2.58 -22.68 8.84
CA ALA A 18 3.09 -23.10 10.15
C ALA A 18 4.18 -24.17 10.02
N MET A 19 4.02 -25.15 9.12
CA MET A 19 5.03 -26.18 8.87
C MET A 19 6.32 -25.56 8.32
N ILE A 20 6.21 -24.70 7.31
CA ILE A 20 7.37 -24.01 6.75
C ILE A 20 8.06 -23.15 7.81
N TRP A 21 7.28 -22.50 8.68
CA TRP A 21 7.82 -21.74 9.82
C TRP A 21 8.56 -22.63 10.83
N ASN A 22 8.18 -23.88 11.03
CA ASN A 22 8.86 -24.80 11.95
C ASN A 22 10.33 -25.07 11.53
N VAL A 23 10.68 -24.84 10.25
CA VAL A 23 12.08 -24.86 9.79
C VAL A 23 12.93 -23.85 10.58
N ALA A 24 12.36 -22.75 11.04
CA ALA A 24 13.04 -21.78 11.86
C ALA A 24 13.64 -22.39 13.16
N ASP A 25 12.98 -23.38 13.74
CA ASP A 25 13.51 -24.08 14.91
C ASP A 25 14.76 -24.91 14.61
N MET A 26 14.86 -25.44 13.39
CA MET A 26 16.04 -26.19 12.91
C MET A 26 17.23 -25.25 12.64
N LEU A 27 16.96 -23.98 12.35
CA LEU A 27 17.97 -22.95 12.08
C LEU A 27 18.50 -22.30 13.34
N ARG A 28 17.88 -22.56 14.50
CA ARG A 28 18.26 -21.96 15.79
C ARG A 28 19.68 -22.36 16.19
N GLY A 29 20.51 -21.38 16.46
CA GLY A 29 21.92 -21.52 16.78
C GLY A 29 22.83 -21.15 15.60
N PRO A 30 22.80 -21.89 14.47
CA PRO A 30 23.59 -21.52 13.29
C PRO A 30 23.20 -20.21 12.62
N PHE A 31 21.90 -19.87 12.69
CA PHE A 31 21.36 -18.63 12.16
C PHE A 31 20.73 -17.81 13.29
N LYS A 32 20.84 -16.49 13.19
CA LYS A 32 20.12 -15.57 14.07
C LYS A 32 18.64 -15.49 13.63
N PRO A 33 17.72 -15.17 14.53
CA PRO A 33 16.29 -15.08 14.17
C PRO A 33 16.02 -14.24 12.91
N HIS A 34 16.68 -13.09 12.74
CA HIS A 34 16.54 -12.23 11.57
C HIS A 34 17.09 -12.84 10.25
N GLU A 35 17.82 -13.92 10.31
CA GLU A 35 18.39 -14.58 9.15
C GLU A 35 17.53 -15.78 8.67
N TYR A 36 16.51 -16.21 9.43
CA TYR A 36 15.69 -17.36 9.05
C TYR A 36 14.99 -17.16 7.71
N GLY A 37 14.56 -15.94 7.40
CA GLY A 37 13.97 -15.57 6.12
C GLY A 37 14.90 -15.83 4.93
N LEU A 38 16.21 -15.65 5.13
CA LEU A 38 17.21 -15.89 4.08
C LEU A 38 17.30 -17.38 3.67
N VAL A 39 16.89 -18.29 4.54
CA VAL A 39 16.80 -19.74 4.24
C VAL A 39 15.40 -20.12 3.77
N ILE A 40 14.39 -19.72 4.52
CA ILE A 40 13.01 -20.21 4.36
C ILE A 40 12.37 -19.68 3.07
N LEU A 41 12.55 -18.41 2.75
CA LEU A 41 11.93 -17.83 1.55
C LEU A 41 12.45 -18.46 0.25
N PRO A 42 13.78 -18.52 -0.02
CA PRO A 42 14.27 -19.20 -1.23
C PRO A 42 13.95 -20.70 -1.26
N MET A 43 14.00 -21.40 -0.13
CA MET A 43 13.60 -22.80 -0.08
C MET A 43 12.13 -23.00 -0.41
N THR A 44 11.25 -22.09 0.01
CA THR A 44 9.82 -22.13 -0.34
C THR A 44 9.62 -21.92 -1.84
N VAL A 45 10.35 -20.97 -2.46
CA VAL A 45 10.33 -20.75 -3.91
C VAL A 45 10.82 -21.99 -4.67
N VAL A 46 11.98 -22.54 -4.27
CA VAL A 46 12.55 -23.77 -4.86
C VAL A 46 11.55 -24.93 -4.76
N LYS A 47 10.94 -25.09 -3.60
CA LYS A 47 9.95 -26.16 -3.39
C LYS A 47 8.70 -25.97 -4.24
N ARG A 48 8.20 -24.74 -4.35
CA ARG A 48 7.06 -24.42 -5.21
C ARG A 48 7.39 -24.71 -6.68
N PHE A 49 8.54 -24.26 -7.18
CA PHE A 49 9.00 -24.58 -8.54
C PHE A 49 9.11 -26.08 -8.76
N HIS A 50 9.72 -26.79 -7.80
CA HIS A 50 9.83 -28.24 -7.85
C HIS A 50 8.47 -28.92 -8.02
N ASP A 51 7.52 -28.60 -7.15
CA ASP A 51 6.21 -29.26 -7.13
C ASP A 51 5.36 -28.91 -8.37
N CYS A 52 5.50 -27.71 -8.93
CA CYS A 52 4.90 -27.36 -10.21
C CYS A 52 5.46 -28.20 -11.37
N LEU A 53 6.77 -28.44 -11.37
CA LEU A 53 7.45 -29.18 -12.43
C LEU A 53 7.37 -30.69 -12.28
N LEU A 54 7.12 -31.22 -11.08
CA LEU A 54 7.17 -32.66 -10.77
C LEU A 54 6.35 -33.51 -11.73
N PRO A 55 5.10 -33.16 -12.11
CA PRO A 55 4.30 -33.95 -13.04
C PRO A 55 4.91 -34.09 -14.46
N THR A 56 5.70 -33.10 -14.88
CA THR A 56 6.27 -33.02 -16.23
C THR A 56 7.78 -33.20 -16.25
N HIS A 57 8.41 -33.49 -15.09
CA HIS A 57 9.86 -33.59 -14.94
C HIS A 57 10.50 -34.57 -15.93
N GLN A 58 9.95 -35.79 -16.07
CA GLN A 58 10.47 -36.78 -17.01
C GLN A 58 10.36 -36.31 -18.47
N ALA A 59 9.26 -35.66 -18.84
CA ALA A 59 9.07 -35.11 -20.20
C ALA A 59 10.09 -34.01 -20.51
N VAL A 60 10.45 -33.18 -19.51
CA VAL A 60 11.53 -32.19 -19.65
C VAL A 60 12.87 -32.86 -19.86
N LEU A 61 13.22 -33.88 -19.06
CA LEU A 61 14.49 -34.65 -19.22
C LEU A 61 14.58 -35.30 -20.58
N ASP A 62 13.53 -35.99 -21.04
CA ASP A 62 13.48 -36.66 -22.35
C ASP A 62 13.60 -35.64 -23.50
N THR A 63 13.03 -34.47 -23.33
CA THR A 63 13.13 -33.38 -24.32
C THR A 63 14.54 -32.81 -24.31
N TYR A 64 15.11 -32.56 -23.12
CA TYR A 64 16.46 -32.02 -22.96
C TYR A 64 17.50 -32.93 -23.67
N GLU A 65 17.43 -34.23 -23.49
CA GLU A 65 18.35 -35.18 -24.18
C GLU A 65 18.29 -35.04 -25.71
N LYS A 66 17.14 -34.71 -26.27
CA LYS A 66 16.95 -34.52 -27.72
C LYS A 66 17.50 -33.18 -28.22
N VAL A 67 17.35 -32.12 -27.40
CA VAL A 67 17.63 -30.74 -27.84
C VAL A 67 18.90 -30.12 -27.27
N LYS A 68 19.59 -30.74 -26.29
CA LYS A 68 20.77 -30.19 -25.60
C LYS A 68 21.95 -29.78 -26.49
N LYS A 69 21.97 -30.20 -27.77
CA LYS A 69 22.98 -29.82 -28.76
C LYS A 69 22.57 -28.60 -29.59
N LEU A 70 21.35 -28.10 -29.44
CA LEU A 70 20.86 -26.91 -30.13
C LEU A 70 21.33 -25.63 -29.40
N GLN A 71 21.43 -24.51 -30.11
CA GLN A 71 21.81 -23.21 -29.54
C GLN A 71 20.72 -22.59 -28.69
N VAL A 72 19.44 -22.85 -29.01
CA VAL A 72 18.27 -22.33 -28.31
C VAL A 72 17.37 -23.51 -27.95
N ILE A 73 17.23 -23.77 -26.67
CA ILE A 73 16.48 -24.90 -26.12
C ILE A 73 15.29 -24.53 -25.27
N ASP A 74 15.23 -23.27 -24.77
CA ASP A 74 14.22 -22.80 -23.79
C ASP A 74 12.79 -23.06 -24.24
N GLY A 75 12.42 -22.69 -25.46
CA GLY A 75 11.05 -22.88 -25.97
C GLY A 75 10.60 -24.35 -26.02
N PHE A 76 11.52 -25.28 -26.27
CA PHE A 76 11.20 -26.71 -26.25
C PHE A 76 10.99 -27.24 -24.83
N LEU A 77 11.82 -26.77 -23.89
CA LEU A 77 11.77 -27.22 -22.50
C LEU A 77 10.61 -26.56 -21.74
N GLN A 78 10.30 -25.28 -22.01
CA GLN A 78 9.12 -24.60 -21.50
C GLN A 78 7.82 -25.27 -21.97
N LYS A 79 7.76 -25.65 -23.26
CA LYS A 79 6.63 -26.43 -23.78
C LYS A 79 6.50 -27.80 -23.11
N ALA A 80 7.61 -28.46 -22.83
CA ALA A 80 7.62 -29.77 -22.16
C ALA A 80 7.23 -29.65 -20.69
N SER A 81 7.64 -28.58 -20.00
CA SER A 81 7.29 -28.33 -18.61
C SER A 81 5.86 -27.84 -18.41
N GLY A 82 5.29 -27.14 -19.41
CA GLY A 82 4.01 -26.44 -19.29
C GLY A 82 4.10 -25.09 -18.55
N TYR A 83 5.32 -24.64 -18.25
CA TYR A 83 5.62 -23.38 -17.56
C TYR A 83 6.65 -22.55 -18.31
N GLN A 84 6.81 -21.29 -17.99
CA GLN A 84 7.88 -20.44 -18.53
C GLN A 84 9.26 -20.75 -17.92
N PHE A 85 9.33 -21.75 -17.07
CA PHE A 85 10.55 -22.26 -16.45
C PHE A 85 10.57 -23.79 -16.49
N TYR A 86 11.74 -24.36 -16.30
CA TYR A 86 11.96 -25.80 -16.30
C TYR A 86 13.14 -26.15 -15.40
N ASN A 87 13.38 -27.45 -15.18
CA ASN A 87 14.59 -27.97 -14.55
C ASN A 87 15.11 -29.20 -15.31
N THR A 88 16.39 -29.18 -15.71
CA THR A 88 17.06 -30.25 -16.45
C THR A 88 17.88 -31.20 -15.57
N SER A 89 17.95 -30.95 -14.25
CA SER A 89 18.62 -31.88 -13.32
C SER A 89 17.78 -33.13 -13.13
N ARG A 90 18.45 -34.26 -12.99
CA ARG A 90 17.83 -35.56 -12.66
C ARG A 90 17.34 -35.68 -11.23
N PHE A 91 17.75 -34.72 -10.35
CA PHE A 91 17.40 -34.79 -8.94
C PHE A 91 15.98 -34.29 -8.68
N THR A 92 15.35 -34.92 -7.70
CA THR A 92 14.12 -34.49 -7.03
C THR A 92 14.39 -34.38 -5.54
N PHE A 93 13.49 -33.81 -4.75
CA PHE A 93 13.65 -33.79 -3.28
C PHE A 93 13.79 -35.21 -2.71
N GLU A 94 13.10 -36.22 -3.28
CA GLU A 94 13.22 -37.63 -2.88
C GLU A 94 14.60 -38.17 -3.16
N THR A 95 15.11 -37.98 -4.37
CA THR A 95 16.44 -38.50 -4.76
C THR A 95 17.59 -37.77 -4.09
N LEU A 96 17.43 -36.46 -3.77
CA LEU A 96 18.39 -35.71 -2.96
C LEU A 96 18.53 -36.33 -1.55
N LEU A 97 17.40 -36.67 -0.91
CA LEU A 97 17.39 -37.27 0.41
C LEU A 97 17.91 -38.72 0.46
N ALA A 98 17.91 -39.40 -0.68
CA ALA A 98 18.44 -40.76 -0.80
C ALA A 98 19.97 -40.81 -0.76
N ASP A 99 20.67 -39.67 -0.95
CA ASP A 99 22.14 -39.59 -0.96
C ASP A 99 22.63 -38.47 -0.03
N PRO A 100 22.56 -38.67 1.30
CA PRO A 100 22.91 -37.65 2.30
C PRO A 100 24.38 -37.21 2.26
N ASP A 101 25.30 -38.14 1.89
CA ASP A 101 26.74 -37.88 1.88
C ASP A 101 27.14 -36.88 0.79
N ASN A 102 26.38 -36.80 -0.29
CA ASN A 102 26.61 -35.89 -1.42
C ASN A 102 25.53 -34.78 -1.51
N ILE A 103 24.80 -34.54 -0.43
CA ILE A 103 23.62 -33.64 -0.44
C ILE A 103 23.95 -32.24 -0.97
N GLU A 104 25.11 -31.66 -0.63
CA GLU A 104 25.50 -30.35 -1.11
C GLU A 104 25.70 -30.33 -2.63
N SER A 105 26.55 -31.24 -3.15
CA SER A 105 26.82 -31.29 -4.58
C SER A 105 25.60 -31.61 -5.41
N ASN A 106 24.76 -32.53 -4.94
CA ASN A 106 23.51 -32.91 -5.59
C ASN A 106 22.48 -31.78 -5.58
N PHE A 107 22.39 -31.03 -4.47
CA PHE A 107 21.47 -29.87 -4.37
C PHE A 107 21.94 -28.71 -5.25
N ARG A 108 23.26 -28.48 -5.33
CA ARG A 108 23.81 -27.46 -6.26
C ARG A 108 23.57 -27.83 -7.72
N ASP A 109 23.75 -29.12 -8.09
CA ASP A 109 23.40 -29.61 -9.42
C ASP A 109 21.90 -29.41 -9.70
N TYR A 110 21.05 -29.76 -8.73
CA TYR A 110 19.61 -29.55 -8.84
C TYR A 110 19.25 -28.08 -9.10
N LEU A 111 19.85 -27.15 -8.38
CA LEU A 111 19.61 -25.71 -8.58
C LEU A 111 20.14 -25.19 -9.91
N SER A 112 21.29 -25.72 -10.36
CA SER A 112 21.88 -25.33 -11.65
C SER A 112 21.09 -25.83 -12.86
N GLY A 113 20.25 -26.85 -12.66
CA GLY A 113 19.35 -27.38 -13.69
C GLY A 113 18.15 -26.48 -14.01
N PHE A 114 17.82 -25.48 -13.17
CA PHE A 114 16.74 -24.53 -13.45
C PHE A 114 17.07 -23.65 -14.66
N SER A 115 16.03 -23.24 -15.38
CA SER A 115 16.12 -22.26 -16.46
C SER A 115 16.70 -20.91 -15.98
N ALA A 116 17.30 -20.14 -16.89
CA ALA A 116 18.00 -18.90 -16.56
C ALA A 116 17.12 -17.89 -15.78
N ASN A 117 15.84 -17.75 -16.14
CA ASN A 117 14.89 -16.88 -15.45
C ASN A 117 14.59 -17.34 -14.01
N ALA A 118 14.53 -18.66 -13.76
CA ALA A 118 14.37 -19.20 -12.41
C ALA A 118 15.66 -19.06 -11.58
N GLN A 119 16.83 -19.25 -12.20
CA GLN A 119 18.12 -18.98 -11.55
C GLN A 119 18.28 -17.51 -11.18
N ASP A 120 17.83 -16.56 -12.02
CA ASP A 120 17.83 -15.12 -11.71
C ASP A 120 16.98 -14.79 -10.47
N VAL A 121 15.83 -15.45 -10.31
CA VAL A 121 15.02 -15.35 -9.08
C VAL A 121 15.82 -15.80 -7.86
N LEU A 122 16.47 -16.97 -7.93
CA LEU A 122 17.24 -17.52 -6.81
C LEU A 122 18.47 -16.69 -6.47
N ALA A 123 19.12 -16.08 -7.47
CA ALA A 123 20.27 -15.21 -7.29
C ALA A 123 19.92 -13.95 -6.44
N LYS A 124 18.69 -13.45 -6.52
CA LYS A 124 18.25 -12.29 -5.72
C LYS A 124 18.16 -12.56 -4.21
N PHE A 125 18.13 -13.84 -3.81
CA PHE A 125 18.18 -14.23 -2.39
C PHE A 125 19.61 -14.41 -1.86
N ASP A 126 20.65 -14.25 -2.68
CA ASP A 126 22.05 -14.62 -2.31
C ASP A 126 22.18 -16.07 -1.78
N PHE A 127 21.43 -16.97 -2.42
CA PHE A 127 21.16 -18.30 -1.89
C PHE A 127 22.42 -19.19 -1.81
N ASP A 128 23.42 -18.96 -2.66
CA ASP A 128 24.68 -19.72 -2.63
C ASP A 128 25.44 -19.59 -1.30
N ASN A 129 25.52 -18.37 -0.74
CA ASN A 129 26.13 -18.12 0.55
C ASN A 129 25.33 -18.77 1.68
N ILE A 130 24.03 -18.80 1.58
CA ILE A 130 23.15 -19.43 2.56
C ILE A 130 23.31 -20.95 2.54
N ILE A 131 23.39 -21.57 1.36
CA ILE A 131 23.67 -23.02 1.22
C ILE A 131 24.99 -23.37 1.91
N LYS A 132 26.06 -22.62 1.66
CA LYS A 132 27.36 -22.84 2.29
C LYS A 132 27.24 -22.84 3.83
N ARG A 133 26.54 -21.87 4.40
CA ARG A 133 26.32 -21.79 5.87
C ARG A 133 25.48 -22.97 6.38
N MET A 134 24.47 -23.41 5.63
CA MET A 134 23.69 -24.60 5.98
C MET A 134 24.55 -25.89 5.97
N VAL A 135 25.49 -25.99 5.05
CA VAL A 135 26.44 -27.13 4.99
C VAL A 135 27.37 -27.09 6.19
N GLU A 136 28.02 -25.95 6.47
CA GLU A 136 28.93 -25.75 7.60
C GLU A 136 28.26 -26.05 8.96
N SER A 137 26.95 -25.84 9.05
CA SER A 137 26.17 -26.09 10.26
C SER A 137 25.43 -27.43 10.28
N ASN A 138 25.61 -28.29 9.28
CA ASN A 138 24.92 -29.58 9.10
C ASN A 138 23.35 -29.44 9.10
N THR A 139 22.82 -28.30 8.66
CA THR A 139 21.37 -28.06 8.63
C THR A 139 20.76 -28.29 7.26
N LEU A 140 21.55 -28.30 6.17
CA LEU A 140 21.07 -28.44 4.79
C LEU A 140 20.17 -29.67 4.58
N TYR A 141 20.61 -30.83 5.04
CA TYR A 141 19.85 -32.08 4.92
C TYR A 141 18.52 -32.01 5.67
N LEU A 142 18.53 -31.43 6.87
CA LEU A 142 17.33 -31.32 7.70
C LEU A 142 16.29 -30.39 7.06
N VAL A 143 16.73 -29.26 6.51
CA VAL A 143 15.87 -28.31 5.79
C VAL A 143 15.27 -28.97 4.53
N ILE A 144 16.08 -29.63 3.70
CA ILE A 144 15.61 -30.34 2.51
C ILE A 144 14.61 -31.43 2.90
N LYS A 145 14.86 -32.16 3.99
CA LYS A 145 13.98 -33.23 4.49
C LYS A 145 12.62 -32.68 4.92
N GLU A 146 12.58 -31.56 5.63
CA GLU A 146 11.32 -30.95 6.06
C GLU A 146 10.50 -30.48 4.87
N PHE A 147 11.11 -29.74 3.92
CA PHE A 147 10.45 -29.34 2.68
C PHE A 147 10.07 -30.54 1.79
N GLY A 148 10.82 -31.64 1.80
CA GLY A 148 10.54 -32.87 1.07
C GLY A 148 9.41 -33.71 1.68
N SER A 149 8.93 -33.37 2.87
CA SER A 149 7.85 -34.09 3.53
C SER A 149 6.50 -33.90 2.80
N GLU A 150 5.54 -34.80 3.06
CA GLU A 150 4.17 -34.68 2.52
C GLU A 150 3.50 -33.36 2.94
N LYS A 151 3.78 -32.90 4.16
CA LYS A 151 3.29 -31.61 4.66
C LYS A 151 3.91 -30.43 3.91
N GLY A 152 5.14 -30.57 3.41
CA GLY A 152 5.86 -29.58 2.62
C GLY A 152 5.41 -29.48 1.16
N TYR A 153 4.46 -30.27 0.71
CA TYR A 153 3.99 -30.24 -0.68
C TYR A 153 3.24 -28.94 -1.01
N LEU A 154 3.68 -28.24 -2.07
CA LEU A 154 3.16 -26.97 -2.55
C LEU A 154 2.68 -27.02 -4.02
N GLY A 155 2.31 -28.18 -4.54
CA GLY A 155 1.90 -28.37 -5.93
C GLY A 155 0.56 -27.66 -6.26
N PRO A 156 0.35 -27.28 -7.54
CA PRO A 156 -0.80 -26.49 -7.97
C PRO A 156 -2.13 -27.24 -7.89
N ASP A 157 -2.10 -28.56 -7.80
CA ASP A 157 -3.26 -29.44 -7.59
C ASP A 157 -3.86 -29.32 -6.18
N LYS A 158 -3.07 -28.88 -5.19
CA LYS A 158 -3.50 -28.70 -3.80
C LYS A 158 -3.45 -27.26 -3.31
N ILE A 159 -2.55 -26.46 -3.86
CA ILE A 159 -2.32 -25.06 -3.46
C ILE A 159 -2.38 -24.19 -4.72
N SER A 160 -3.42 -23.37 -4.86
CA SER A 160 -3.53 -22.43 -5.97
C SER A 160 -2.36 -21.41 -5.97
N ALA A 161 -2.17 -20.69 -7.06
CA ALA A 161 -1.18 -19.61 -7.11
C ALA A 161 -1.48 -18.54 -6.07
N VAL A 162 -2.74 -18.14 -5.97
CA VAL A 162 -3.22 -17.16 -4.99
C VAL A 162 -2.99 -17.64 -3.55
N ASP A 163 -3.27 -18.91 -3.25
CA ASP A 163 -3.02 -19.48 -1.92
C ASP A 163 -1.52 -19.56 -1.59
N CYS A 164 -0.69 -19.84 -2.59
CA CYS A 164 0.76 -19.81 -2.42
C CYS A 164 1.26 -18.39 -2.10
N GLY A 165 0.69 -17.38 -2.74
CA GLY A 165 0.92 -15.99 -2.41
C GLY A 165 0.64 -15.68 -0.94
N TYR A 166 -0.44 -16.22 -0.35
CA TYR A 166 -0.72 -16.08 1.09
C TYR A 166 0.36 -16.70 1.98
N ILE A 167 0.86 -17.87 1.57
CA ILE A 167 1.95 -18.52 2.32
C ILE A 167 3.16 -17.60 2.35
N PHE A 168 3.56 -17.03 1.20
CA PHE A 168 4.68 -16.10 1.13
C PHE A 168 4.44 -14.84 1.96
N GLU A 169 3.26 -14.25 1.88
CA GLU A 169 2.90 -13.08 2.67
C GLU A 169 2.99 -13.36 4.17
N ASP A 170 2.41 -14.48 4.64
CA ASP A 170 2.46 -14.84 6.07
C ASP A 170 3.90 -15.07 6.54
N LEU A 171 4.75 -15.68 5.70
CA LEU A 171 6.17 -15.86 5.99
C LEU A 171 6.90 -14.51 6.06
N VAL A 172 6.75 -13.65 5.04
CA VAL A 172 7.38 -12.32 5.02
C VAL A 172 6.93 -11.50 6.23
N ARG A 173 5.63 -11.50 6.56
CA ARG A 173 5.09 -10.84 7.75
C ARG A 173 5.73 -11.33 9.04
N ARG A 174 5.79 -12.65 9.27
CA ARG A 174 6.39 -13.24 10.47
C ARG A 174 7.87 -12.88 10.60
N PHE A 175 8.59 -12.85 9.48
CA PHE A 175 9.98 -12.42 9.49
C PHE A 175 10.09 -10.94 9.85
N SER A 176 9.30 -10.09 9.26
CA SER A 176 9.27 -8.66 9.57
C SER A 176 8.94 -8.38 11.04
N GLU A 177 7.93 -9.05 11.62
CA GLU A 177 7.57 -8.91 13.04
C GLU A 177 8.71 -9.35 13.98
N SER A 178 9.54 -10.31 13.56
CA SER A 178 10.63 -10.83 14.38
C SER A 178 11.84 -9.90 14.49
N PHE A 179 11.96 -8.87 13.63
CA PHE A 179 13.20 -8.10 13.44
C PHE A 179 13.13 -6.65 13.90
N GLY A 180 11.93 -6.11 14.20
CA GLY A 180 11.80 -4.69 14.55
C GLY A 180 12.29 -3.74 13.45
N GLU A 181 12.62 -4.28 12.24
CA GLU A 181 12.67 -3.45 11.04
C GLU A 181 11.28 -2.86 10.82
N GLU A 182 11.12 -1.85 9.99
CA GLU A 182 9.82 -1.26 9.68
C GLU A 182 8.88 -2.32 9.07
N ALA A 183 8.52 -3.22 9.96
CA ALA A 183 7.87 -4.48 9.74
C ALA A 183 6.47 -4.19 9.21
N GLY A 184 6.16 -4.60 8.02
CA GLY A 184 4.85 -4.42 7.41
C GLY A 184 4.77 -3.35 6.32
N ALA A 185 5.89 -2.68 5.98
CA ALA A 185 5.93 -1.82 4.81
C ALA A 185 5.57 -2.56 3.50
N HIS A 186 5.53 -3.88 3.54
CA HIS A 186 5.36 -4.74 2.35
C HIS A 186 4.07 -5.55 2.34
N PHE A 187 3.20 -5.41 3.37
CA PHE A 187 2.00 -6.24 3.46
C PHE A 187 0.72 -5.40 3.48
N THR A 188 -0.12 -5.61 2.47
CA THR A 188 -1.47 -5.05 2.40
C THR A 188 -2.49 -6.18 2.56
N SER A 189 -3.35 -6.09 3.56
CA SER A 189 -4.35 -7.13 3.80
C SER A 189 -5.40 -7.16 2.67
N ARG A 190 -5.91 -8.35 2.38
CA ARG A 190 -6.81 -8.57 1.23
C ARG A 190 -8.10 -7.78 1.28
N ASP A 191 -8.64 -7.55 2.45
CA ASP A 191 -9.83 -6.71 2.63
C ASP A 191 -9.62 -5.30 2.04
N ILE A 192 -8.43 -4.72 2.26
CA ILE A 192 -8.04 -3.43 1.67
C ILE A 192 -7.81 -3.57 0.16
N ILE A 193 -7.13 -4.64 -0.29
CA ILE A 193 -6.87 -4.86 -1.72
C ILE A 193 -8.19 -5.00 -2.48
N TYR A 194 -9.13 -5.79 -1.98
CA TYR A 194 -10.46 -5.96 -2.62
C TYR A 194 -11.25 -4.66 -2.63
N LEU A 195 -11.20 -3.86 -1.56
CA LEU A 195 -11.83 -2.53 -1.58
C LEU A 195 -11.23 -1.66 -2.68
N MET A 196 -9.90 -1.55 -2.74
CA MET A 196 -9.23 -0.74 -3.77
C MET A 196 -9.54 -1.25 -5.19
N THR A 197 -9.57 -2.56 -5.37
CA THR A 197 -9.91 -3.21 -6.64
C THR A 197 -11.35 -2.92 -7.07
N ASP A 198 -12.32 -3.09 -6.17
CA ASP A 198 -13.73 -2.84 -6.47
C ASP A 198 -14.00 -1.34 -6.76
N LEU A 199 -13.27 -0.42 -6.10
CA LEU A 199 -13.31 1.02 -6.42
C LEU A 199 -12.77 1.32 -7.83
N LEU A 200 -11.68 0.66 -8.23
CA LEU A 200 -11.12 0.81 -9.58
C LEU A 200 -12.05 0.26 -10.65
N LEU A 201 -12.68 -0.88 -10.40
CA LEU A 201 -13.51 -1.60 -11.37
C LEU A 201 -15.00 -1.19 -11.36
N SER A 202 -15.44 -0.36 -10.40
CA SER A 202 -16.86 0.03 -10.24
C SER A 202 -17.50 0.67 -11.48
N GLU A 203 -16.69 1.30 -12.33
CA GLU A 203 -17.12 1.98 -13.57
C GLU A 203 -16.27 1.51 -14.77
N ALA A 204 -15.64 0.32 -14.65
CA ALA A 204 -14.77 -0.21 -15.68
C ALA A 204 -15.57 -0.67 -16.91
N ASP A 205 -15.02 -0.44 -18.10
CA ASP A 205 -15.50 -1.05 -19.33
C ASP A 205 -15.06 -2.52 -19.37
N LEU A 206 -15.98 -3.42 -19.07
CA LEU A 206 -15.75 -4.85 -19.07
C LEU A 206 -15.96 -5.50 -20.46
N ASP A 207 -16.31 -4.74 -21.47
CA ASP A 207 -16.41 -5.23 -22.87
C ASP A 207 -15.07 -5.14 -23.63
N THR A 208 -14.01 -4.72 -22.94
CA THR A 208 -12.65 -4.65 -23.49
C THR A 208 -11.99 -6.03 -23.58
N SER A 209 -11.10 -6.22 -24.58
CA SER A 209 -10.34 -7.47 -24.73
C SER A 209 -9.11 -7.56 -23.84
N SER A 210 -8.60 -6.42 -23.34
CA SER A 210 -7.37 -6.40 -22.54
C SER A 210 -7.34 -5.25 -21.53
N MET A 211 -6.67 -5.49 -20.41
CA MET A 211 -6.41 -4.49 -19.36
C MET A 211 -4.96 -4.54 -18.90
N THR A 212 -4.38 -3.36 -18.62
CA THR A 212 -3.05 -3.24 -18.02
C THR A 212 -3.16 -2.74 -16.59
N VAL A 213 -2.49 -3.42 -15.67
CA VAL A 213 -2.46 -3.09 -14.23
C VAL A 213 -1.02 -2.87 -13.80
N TYR A 214 -0.77 -1.82 -13.02
CA TYR A 214 0.55 -1.50 -12.52
C TYR A 214 0.56 -1.26 -11.00
N ASP A 215 1.57 -1.82 -10.34
CA ASP A 215 1.91 -1.52 -8.95
C ASP A 215 3.36 -1.03 -8.86
N MET A 216 3.52 0.21 -8.36
CA MET A 216 4.82 0.88 -8.27
C MET A 216 5.63 0.52 -7.03
N ALA A 217 5.05 -0.22 -6.10
CA ALA A 217 5.66 -0.73 -4.87
C ALA A 217 5.07 -2.12 -4.57
N MET A 218 5.26 -3.04 -5.53
CA MET A 218 4.47 -4.27 -5.63
C MET A 218 4.70 -5.28 -4.50
N GLY A 219 5.78 -5.14 -3.71
CA GLY A 219 6.11 -6.13 -2.68
C GLY A 219 6.19 -7.55 -3.26
N THR A 220 5.34 -8.43 -2.76
CA THR A 220 5.17 -9.80 -3.26
C THR A 220 4.16 -9.92 -4.41
N SER A 221 3.70 -8.83 -4.99
CA SER A 221 2.72 -8.70 -6.10
C SER A 221 1.27 -9.11 -5.79
N GLN A 222 0.87 -9.18 -4.53
CA GLN A 222 -0.48 -9.63 -4.17
C GLN A 222 -1.59 -8.68 -4.66
N MET A 223 -1.33 -7.37 -4.69
CA MET A 223 -2.32 -6.41 -5.22
C MET A 223 -2.61 -6.68 -6.69
N LEU A 224 -1.57 -6.98 -7.47
CA LEU A 224 -1.69 -7.33 -8.89
C LEU A 224 -2.45 -8.66 -9.07
N SER A 225 -2.10 -9.68 -8.27
CA SER A 225 -2.73 -11.00 -8.32
C SER A 225 -4.22 -10.94 -7.98
N CYS A 226 -4.59 -10.23 -6.92
CA CYS A 226 -5.97 -10.08 -6.50
C CYS A 226 -6.80 -9.28 -7.52
N MET A 227 -6.20 -8.25 -8.12
CA MET A 227 -6.90 -7.46 -9.14
C MET A 227 -7.12 -8.27 -10.42
N GLU A 228 -6.13 -9.04 -10.88
CA GLU A 228 -6.25 -9.95 -12.02
C GLU A 228 -7.36 -11.00 -11.77
N GLU A 229 -7.34 -11.66 -10.59
CA GLU A 229 -8.39 -12.61 -10.19
C GLU A 229 -9.76 -11.97 -10.23
N ARG A 230 -9.90 -10.75 -9.69
CA ARG A 230 -11.17 -10.03 -9.66
C ARG A 230 -11.67 -9.63 -11.04
N ILE A 231 -10.79 -9.20 -11.94
CA ILE A 231 -11.15 -8.91 -13.34
C ILE A 231 -11.67 -10.19 -14.02
N HIS A 232 -10.97 -11.31 -13.84
CA HIS A 232 -11.40 -12.60 -14.43
C HIS A 232 -12.69 -13.14 -13.80
N GLU A 233 -13.00 -12.84 -12.53
CA GLU A 233 -14.32 -13.15 -11.94
C GLU A 233 -15.45 -12.36 -12.61
N LEU A 234 -15.20 -11.13 -13.04
CA LEU A 234 -16.18 -10.28 -13.70
C LEU A 234 -16.32 -10.61 -15.19
N ASN A 235 -15.20 -10.82 -15.88
CA ASN A 235 -15.15 -11.27 -17.27
C ASN A 235 -13.86 -12.05 -17.52
N SER A 236 -13.96 -13.37 -17.68
CA SER A 236 -12.83 -14.27 -17.91
C SER A 236 -12.14 -14.11 -19.26
N ASP A 237 -12.77 -13.41 -20.22
CA ASP A 237 -12.24 -13.25 -21.57
C ASP A 237 -11.25 -12.06 -21.68
N ILE A 238 -11.15 -11.24 -20.64
CA ILE A 238 -10.23 -10.11 -20.61
C ILE A 238 -8.80 -10.60 -20.37
N GLU A 239 -7.88 -10.27 -21.26
CA GLU A 239 -6.46 -10.49 -21.07
C GLU A 239 -5.88 -9.41 -20.11
N VAL A 240 -5.48 -9.82 -18.91
CA VAL A 240 -4.90 -8.92 -17.91
C VAL A 240 -3.38 -8.99 -17.96
N THR A 241 -2.73 -7.86 -18.24
CA THR A 241 -1.27 -7.76 -18.18
C THR A 241 -0.85 -6.96 -16.95
N CYS A 242 -0.22 -7.64 -16.00
CA CYS A 242 0.30 -7.05 -14.77
C CYS A 242 1.73 -6.57 -14.92
N PHE A 243 2.02 -5.38 -14.38
CA PHE A 243 3.34 -4.76 -14.32
C PHE A 243 3.65 -4.36 -12.87
N GLY A 244 4.89 -4.55 -12.44
CA GLY A 244 5.28 -4.20 -11.09
C GLY A 244 6.73 -3.76 -10.97
N GLN A 245 6.98 -2.86 -10.01
CA GLN A 245 8.33 -2.44 -9.64
C GLN A 245 8.55 -2.63 -8.14
N GLU A 246 9.73 -3.15 -7.76
CA GLU A 246 10.10 -3.41 -6.37
C GLU A 246 11.61 -3.23 -6.18
N PHE A 247 12.00 -2.57 -5.09
CA PHE A 247 13.42 -2.32 -4.79
C PHE A 247 14.03 -3.33 -3.81
N ASN A 248 13.19 -4.05 -3.03
CA ASN A 248 13.67 -5.09 -2.12
C ASN A 248 13.93 -6.39 -2.91
N PRO A 249 15.16 -6.94 -2.89
CA PRO A 249 15.51 -8.11 -3.70
C PRO A 249 14.67 -9.35 -3.37
N SER A 250 14.37 -9.59 -2.09
CA SER A 250 13.65 -10.79 -1.65
C SER A 250 12.17 -10.77 -2.05
N THR A 251 11.49 -9.64 -1.83
CA THR A 251 10.09 -9.48 -2.24
C THR A 251 9.94 -9.44 -3.75
N PHE A 252 10.86 -8.79 -4.46
CA PHE A 252 10.95 -8.83 -5.92
C PHE A 252 11.08 -10.28 -6.45
N ALA A 253 11.96 -11.08 -5.84
CA ALA A 253 12.17 -12.48 -6.26
C ALA A 253 10.89 -13.31 -6.08
N ILE A 254 10.15 -13.10 -4.99
CA ILE A 254 8.85 -13.75 -4.74
C ILE A 254 7.83 -13.32 -5.79
N ALA A 255 7.71 -12.01 -6.05
CA ALA A 255 6.79 -11.47 -7.04
C ALA A 255 7.07 -12.04 -8.45
N LYS A 256 8.34 -12.09 -8.84
CA LYS A 256 8.76 -12.65 -10.13
C LYS A 256 8.46 -14.15 -10.23
N ALA A 257 8.73 -14.91 -9.15
CA ALA A 257 8.40 -16.33 -9.09
C ALA A 257 6.89 -16.58 -9.20
N ASP A 258 6.07 -15.82 -8.48
CA ASP A 258 4.61 -15.91 -8.55
C ASP A 258 4.10 -15.63 -9.96
N MET A 259 4.60 -14.58 -10.61
CA MET A 259 4.26 -14.25 -11.99
C MET A 259 4.59 -15.39 -12.96
N MET A 260 5.77 -16.02 -12.82
CA MET A 260 6.17 -17.17 -13.63
C MET A 260 5.25 -18.38 -13.45
N ILE A 261 4.82 -18.66 -12.21
CA ILE A 261 3.95 -19.79 -11.87
C ILE A 261 2.54 -19.58 -12.43
N ARG A 262 2.04 -18.35 -12.41
CA ARG A 262 0.73 -17.99 -12.97
C ARG A 262 0.71 -17.92 -14.50
N GLY A 263 1.86 -18.01 -15.16
CA GLY A 263 1.99 -17.98 -16.62
C GLY A 263 2.07 -16.57 -17.22
N GLY A 264 2.15 -15.52 -16.40
CA GLY A 264 2.37 -14.16 -16.85
C GLY A 264 3.83 -13.90 -17.27
N ASP A 265 4.11 -12.75 -17.90
CA ASP A 265 5.47 -12.39 -18.33
C ASP A 265 6.32 -11.90 -17.13
N PRO A 266 7.34 -12.66 -16.68
CA PRO A 266 8.20 -12.27 -15.58
C PRO A 266 9.04 -11.01 -15.85
N ASN A 267 9.19 -10.57 -17.11
CA ASN A 267 9.89 -9.35 -17.47
C ASN A 267 9.10 -8.08 -17.13
N ASN A 268 7.81 -8.23 -16.88
CA ASN A 268 6.96 -7.14 -16.39
C ASN A 268 7.16 -6.88 -14.89
N MET A 269 7.79 -7.78 -14.16
CA MET A 269 8.25 -7.56 -12.79
C MET A 269 9.67 -7.02 -12.85
N ARG A 270 9.88 -5.75 -12.45
CA ARG A 270 11.17 -5.08 -12.60
C ARG A 270 11.76 -4.65 -11.26
N PHE A 271 13.06 -4.92 -11.12
CA PHE A 271 13.82 -4.56 -9.93
C PHE A 271 14.36 -3.15 -10.04
N GLY A 272 14.15 -2.32 -9.02
CA GLY A 272 14.68 -0.97 -8.94
C GLY A 272 13.82 -0.07 -8.04
N ASP A 273 14.42 1.01 -7.56
CA ASP A 273 13.73 2.03 -6.77
C ASP A 273 12.84 2.91 -7.64
N THR A 274 11.56 2.99 -7.32
CA THR A 274 10.55 3.71 -8.12
C THR A 274 10.83 5.22 -8.22
N LEU A 275 11.41 5.81 -7.20
CA LEU A 275 11.65 7.25 -7.16
C LEU A 275 12.92 7.63 -7.93
N SER A 276 13.99 6.84 -7.78
CA SER A 276 15.31 7.15 -8.37
C SER A 276 15.62 6.39 -9.66
N GLU A 277 14.96 5.24 -9.91
CA GLU A 277 15.27 4.33 -11.02
C GLU A 277 14.00 3.87 -11.74
N ASP A 278 13.34 4.78 -12.46
CA ASP A 278 12.14 4.42 -13.22
C ASP A 278 12.39 3.27 -14.21
N GLN A 279 11.81 2.12 -13.93
CA GLN A 279 11.95 0.92 -14.76
C GLN A 279 10.95 0.88 -15.92
N PHE A 280 9.96 1.77 -15.95
CA PHE A 280 8.94 1.84 -16.99
C PHE A 280 8.88 3.21 -17.68
N PRO A 281 10.00 3.75 -18.18
CA PRO A 281 10.00 5.06 -18.84
C PRO A 281 9.13 5.02 -20.11
N GLY A 282 8.19 5.98 -20.20
CA GLY A 282 7.27 6.07 -21.33
C GLY A 282 6.10 5.09 -21.35
N PHE A 283 6.01 4.18 -20.38
CA PHE A 283 4.83 3.32 -20.23
C PHE A 283 3.68 4.09 -19.57
N THR A 284 2.46 3.77 -20.00
CA THR A 284 1.22 4.21 -19.35
C THR A 284 0.30 3.00 -19.13
N PHE A 285 -0.46 3.03 -18.03
CA PHE A 285 -1.30 1.91 -17.58
C PHE A 285 -2.74 2.35 -17.40
N GLN A 286 -3.68 1.47 -17.70
CA GLN A 286 -5.12 1.73 -17.53
C GLN A 286 -5.50 1.75 -16.04
N TYR A 287 -4.96 0.81 -15.27
CA TYR A 287 -5.19 0.75 -13.84
C TYR A 287 -3.88 0.77 -13.07
N ILE A 288 -3.87 1.54 -11.98
CA ILE A 288 -2.77 1.56 -11.03
C ILE A 288 -3.35 1.28 -9.65
N ILE A 289 -2.81 0.27 -8.99
CA ILE A 289 -3.17 -0.09 -7.61
C ILE A 289 -1.89 -0.19 -6.81
N SER A 290 -1.74 0.59 -5.74
CA SER A 290 -0.49 0.58 -4.98
C SER A 290 -0.67 0.99 -3.52
N ASN A 291 0.11 0.36 -2.65
CA ASN A 291 0.25 0.75 -1.26
C ASN A 291 1.74 1.03 -0.96
N PRO A 292 2.26 2.20 -1.39
CA PRO A 292 3.64 2.57 -1.13
C PRO A 292 3.87 2.81 0.37
N PRO A 293 5.14 2.77 0.85
CA PRO A 293 5.45 2.97 2.24
C PRO A 293 5.05 4.37 2.73
N PHE A 294 4.46 4.45 3.94
CA PHE A 294 3.98 5.70 4.54
C PHE A 294 5.09 6.42 5.30
N GLY A 295 5.21 7.73 5.11
CA GLY A 295 6.01 8.61 5.96
C GLY A 295 7.51 8.33 5.97
N ILE A 296 8.04 7.66 4.96
CA ILE A 296 9.48 7.43 4.83
C ILE A 296 10.17 8.66 4.22
N ASP A 297 11.40 8.91 4.67
CA ASP A 297 12.24 9.92 4.03
C ASP A 297 12.75 9.44 2.67
N TRP A 298 12.93 10.38 1.74
CA TRP A 298 13.47 10.13 0.41
C TRP A 298 14.85 10.80 0.22
N LYS A 299 15.59 10.94 1.30
CA LYS A 299 16.91 11.58 1.31
C LYS A 299 17.91 10.84 0.44
N ARG A 300 17.81 9.53 0.36
CA ARG A 300 18.65 8.68 -0.48
C ARG A 300 18.40 8.95 -1.96
N GLU A 301 17.14 9.14 -2.34
CA GLU A 301 16.67 9.36 -3.71
C GLU A 301 16.73 10.84 -4.13
N GLN A 302 16.98 11.76 -3.18
CA GLN A 302 16.86 13.21 -3.33
C GLN A 302 17.52 13.75 -4.60
N LYS A 303 18.77 13.37 -4.85
CA LYS A 303 19.53 13.86 -6.01
C LYS A 303 18.87 13.48 -7.34
N ALA A 304 18.35 12.27 -7.44
CA ALA A 304 17.68 11.78 -8.64
C ALA A 304 16.33 12.46 -8.84
N VAL A 305 15.54 12.57 -7.78
CA VAL A 305 14.22 13.20 -7.77
C VAL A 305 14.31 14.69 -8.11
N GLU A 306 15.24 15.44 -7.51
CA GLU A 306 15.48 16.86 -7.81
C GLU A 306 15.95 17.08 -9.26
N ALA A 307 16.84 16.21 -9.75
CA ALA A 307 17.30 16.26 -11.14
C ALA A 307 16.17 15.97 -12.13
N GLU A 308 15.25 15.08 -11.79
CA GLU A 308 14.07 14.80 -12.62
C GLU A 308 13.06 15.95 -12.56
N ALA A 309 12.78 16.50 -11.38
CA ALA A 309 11.90 17.66 -11.20
C ALA A 309 12.38 18.88 -12.00
N ALA A 310 13.70 19.07 -12.09
CA ALA A 310 14.30 20.15 -12.87
C ALA A 310 14.09 20.04 -14.40
N ARG A 311 13.61 18.90 -14.92
CA ARG A 311 13.26 18.72 -16.34
C ARG A 311 11.92 19.37 -16.72
N GLY A 312 11.23 20.01 -15.78
CA GLY A 312 9.91 20.59 -16.00
C GLY A 312 8.88 19.52 -16.40
N GLU A 313 7.99 19.84 -17.33
CA GLU A 313 6.89 18.96 -17.75
C GLU A 313 7.32 17.56 -18.24
N MET A 314 8.60 17.37 -18.54
CA MET A 314 9.15 16.06 -18.91
C MET A 314 9.52 15.19 -17.70
N GLY A 315 9.49 15.74 -16.48
CA GLY A 315 9.83 15.05 -15.26
C GLY A 315 8.58 14.72 -14.43
N ARG A 316 8.53 13.52 -13.85
CA ARG A 316 7.40 13.07 -13.02
C ARG A 316 7.13 14.00 -11.82
N PHE A 317 8.16 14.64 -11.29
CA PHE A 317 8.13 15.40 -10.04
C PHE A 317 8.10 16.93 -10.23
N ALA A 318 7.88 17.40 -11.45
CA ALA A 318 7.83 18.83 -11.77
C ALA A 318 6.78 19.64 -10.99
N PRO A 319 5.59 19.12 -10.66
CA PRO A 319 4.57 19.89 -9.94
C PRO A 319 5.01 20.37 -8.56
N GLY A 320 5.92 19.63 -7.89
CA GLY A 320 6.45 20.01 -6.58
C GLY A 320 7.18 18.87 -5.88
N LEU A 321 7.98 19.25 -4.88
CA LEU A 321 8.69 18.29 -4.05
C LEU A 321 8.17 18.37 -2.60
N PRO A 322 7.73 17.24 -2.00
CA PRO A 322 7.31 17.21 -0.62
C PRO A 322 8.51 17.37 0.33
N LYS A 323 8.25 17.45 1.64
CA LYS A 323 9.33 17.45 2.65
C LYS A 323 10.16 16.17 2.52
N ILE A 324 11.48 16.29 2.71
CA ILE A 324 12.40 15.13 2.65
C ILE A 324 11.97 14.00 3.59
N SER A 325 11.36 14.30 4.72
CA SER A 325 10.89 13.32 5.69
C SER A 325 9.58 12.60 5.32
N ASP A 326 8.98 12.92 4.16
CA ASP A 326 7.70 12.30 3.74
C ASP A 326 7.60 12.25 2.20
N GLY A 327 7.93 11.09 1.62
CA GLY A 327 7.96 10.84 0.18
C GLY A 327 6.63 10.44 -0.45
N GLN A 328 5.54 10.32 0.32
CA GLN A 328 4.28 9.75 -0.18
C GLN A 328 3.75 10.42 -1.45
N GLN A 329 3.78 11.75 -1.52
CA GLN A 329 3.29 12.49 -2.69
C GLN A 329 4.13 12.25 -3.96
N LEU A 330 5.39 11.81 -3.84
CA LEU A 330 6.19 11.42 -5.00
C LEU A 330 5.64 10.15 -5.67
N PHE A 331 5.13 9.21 -4.89
CA PHE A 331 4.45 8.03 -5.45
C PHE A 331 3.15 8.41 -6.17
N VAL A 332 2.38 9.37 -5.64
CA VAL A 332 1.19 9.90 -6.35
C VAL A 332 1.59 10.52 -7.69
N LEU A 333 2.63 11.36 -7.71
CA LEU A 333 3.13 11.98 -8.95
C LEU A 333 3.65 10.93 -9.94
N ASN A 334 4.38 9.91 -9.46
CA ASN A 334 4.80 8.78 -10.31
C ASN A 334 3.60 8.06 -10.92
N GLY A 335 2.59 7.75 -10.12
CA GLY A 335 1.37 7.13 -10.60
C GLY A 335 0.67 7.98 -11.65
N LEU A 336 0.48 9.27 -11.41
CA LEU A 336 -0.13 10.19 -12.38
C LEU A 336 0.66 10.30 -13.68
N ALA A 337 1.99 10.31 -13.62
CA ALA A 337 2.83 10.34 -14.81
C ALA A 337 2.67 9.07 -15.66
N LYS A 338 2.34 7.93 -15.02
CA LYS A 338 2.17 6.63 -15.66
C LYS A 338 0.71 6.22 -15.88
N LEU A 339 -0.25 7.05 -15.46
CA LEU A 339 -1.66 6.80 -15.68
C LEU A 339 -2.04 7.14 -17.13
N ALA A 340 -2.67 6.21 -17.83
CA ALA A 340 -3.21 6.43 -19.17
C ALA A 340 -4.30 7.53 -19.16
N ASN A 341 -4.59 8.13 -20.32
CA ASN A 341 -5.58 9.22 -20.42
C ASN A 341 -7.00 8.81 -19.98
N LYS A 342 -7.34 7.53 -20.10
CA LYS A 342 -8.59 6.93 -19.58
C LYS A 342 -8.33 6.04 -18.36
N GLY A 343 -7.21 6.28 -17.68
CA GLY A 343 -6.78 5.44 -16.58
C GLY A 343 -7.35 5.88 -15.23
N LYS A 344 -7.38 4.93 -14.30
CA LYS A 344 -7.81 5.11 -12.91
C LYS A 344 -6.78 4.54 -11.94
N MET A 345 -6.50 5.25 -10.87
CA MET A 345 -5.53 4.84 -9.85
C MET A 345 -6.16 4.83 -8.47
N ALA A 346 -5.91 3.77 -7.69
CA ALA A 346 -6.16 3.72 -6.26
C ALA A 346 -4.83 3.60 -5.52
N ILE A 347 -4.56 4.51 -4.60
CA ILE A 347 -3.32 4.55 -3.83
C ILE A 347 -3.59 4.80 -2.36
N SER A 348 -2.96 4.01 -1.49
CA SER A 348 -3.05 4.20 -0.04
C SER A 348 -2.08 5.28 0.44
N GLN A 349 -2.53 6.11 1.38
CA GLN A 349 -1.75 7.21 1.98
C GLN A 349 -2.09 7.35 3.46
N ASN A 350 -1.20 7.94 4.25
CA ASN A 350 -1.59 8.48 5.56
C ASN A 350 -2.21 9.88 5.42
N GLY A 351 -2.55 10.54 6.53
CA GLY A 351 -3.20 11.85 6.51
C GLY A 351 -2.32 13.03 6.08
N SER A 352 -0.99 12.89 6.15
CA SER A 352 -0.06 14.01 5.89
C SER A 352 -0.24 14.66 4.51
N PRO A 353 -0.38 13.90 3.40
CA PRO A 353 -0.60 14.47 2.07
C PRO A 353 -1.84 15.37 1.93
N LEU A 354 -2.82 15.25 2.80
CA LEU A 354 -4.06 16.02 2.75
C LEU A 354 -3.86 17.50 3.10
N PHE A 355 -2.98 17.78 4.07
CA PHE A 355 -2.88 19.12 4.67
C PHE A 355 -1.45 19.62 4.88
N SER A 356 -0.41 18.77 4.73
CA SER A 356 0.97 19.18 4.96
C SER A 356 1.41 20.28 3.99
N GLY A 357 2.28 21.17 4.47
CA GLY A 357 2.85 22.27 3.68
C GLY A 357 1.94 23.48 3.55
N ASP A 358 2.54 24.66 3.59
CA ASP A 358 1.88 25.96 3.48
C ASP A 358 1.65 26.36 2.02
N ALA A 359 0.84 27.39 1.77
CA ALA A 359 0.58 27.94 0.45
C ALA A 359 1.88 28.20 -0.33
N GLY A 360 1.96 27.70 -1.56
CA GLY A 360 3.14 27.81 -2.43
C GLY A 360 4.29 26.87 -2.05
N SER A 361 4.12 25.97 -1.07
CA SER A 361 5.10 24.90 -0.80
C SER A 361 4.88 23.70 -1.72
N GLY A 362 5.90 22.84 -1.84
CA GLY A 362 5.83 21.64 -2.68
C GLY A 362 4.60 20.78 -2.46
N PRO A 363 4.26 20.36 -1.22
CA PRO A 363 3.05 19.57 -0.95
C PRO A 363 1.76 20.26 -1.39
N SER A 364 1.63 21.56 -1.13
CA SER A 364 0.46 22.35 -1.56
C SER A 364 0.38 22.46 -3.08
N ASN A 365 1.51 22.68 -3.76
CA ASN A 365 1.57 22.74 -5.22
C ASN A 365 1.20 21.39 -5.87
N ILE A 366 1.56 20.26 -5.26
CA ILE A 366 1.16 18.94 -5.73
C ILE A 366 -0.37 18.78 -5.64
N ARG A 367 -0.99 19.17 -4.53
CA ARG A 367 -2.46 19.17 -4.41
C ARG A 367 -3.12 20.11 -5.42
N GLN A 368 -2.57 21.30 -5.60
CA GLN A 368 -3.01 22.25 -6.64
C GLN A 368 -3.00 21.58 -8.01
N TYR A 369 -1.87 20.99 -8.39
CA TYR A 369 -1.71 20.31 -9.66
C TYR A 369 -2.76 19.21 -9.90
N ILE A 370 -3.03 18.39 -8.88
CA ILE A 370 -4.01 17.31 -8.96
C ILE A 370 -5.44 17.84 -9.09
N LEU A 371 -5.80 18.85 -8.29
CA LEU A 371 -7.15 19.42 -8.22
C LEU A 371 -7.48 20.31 -9.43
N GLU A 372 -6.54 21.12 -9.90
CA GLU A 372 -6.73 21.99 -11.06
C GLU A 372 -6.80 21.22 -12.38
N ASN A 373 -6.13 20.04 -12.46
CA ASN A 373 -6.28 19.12 -13.59
C ASN A 373 -7.52 18.22 -13.47
N ASP A 374 -8.31 18.36 -12.42
CA ASP A 374 -9.50 17.56 -12.15
C ASP A 374 -9.25 16.04 -12.09
N TRP A 375 -8.11 15.62 -11.54
CA TRP A 375 -7.74 14.20 -11.45
C TRP A 375 -8.09 13.53 -10.12
N LEU A 376 -8.32 14.29 -9.06
CA LEU A 376 -8.78 13.72 -7.80
C LEU A 376 -10.28 13.41 -7.89
N ASP A 377 -10.63 12.13 -7.83
CA ASP A 377 -12.01 11.68 -7.91
C ASP A 377 -12.64 11.46 -6.53
N CYS A 378 -11.95 10.70 -5.66
CA CYS A 378 -12.45 10.40 -4.32
C CYS A 378 -11.31 10.23 -3.32
N ILE A 379 -11.57 10.57 -2.05
CA ILE A 379 -10.75 10.17 -0.90
C ILE A 379 -11.64 9.44 0.09
N ILE A 380 -11.24 8.22 0.45
CA ILE A 380 -11.91 7.40 1.45
C ILE A 380 -11.04 7.36 2.71
N GLN A 381 -11.54 7.88 3.82
CA GLN A 381 -10.92 7.73 5.14
C GLN A 381 -11.29 6.37 5.71
N LEU A 382 -10.29 5.56 6.06
CA LEU A 382 -10.47 4.29 6.75
C LEU A 382 -10.35 4.46 8.26
N SER A 383 -10.83 3.48 9.01
CA SER A 383 -10.65 3.41 10.46
C SER A 383 -9.16 3.32 10.84
N THR A 384 -8.86 3.57 12.10
CA THR A 384 -7.56 3.23 12.70
C THR A 384 -7.35 1.71 12.72
N ASP A 385 -6.13 1.27 12.93
CA ASP A 385 -5.78 -0.15 13.09
C ASP A 385 -6.19 -1.05 11.91
N MET A 386 -6.25 -0.50 10.69
CA MET A 386 -6.58 -1.24 9.46
C MET A 386 -5.38 -1.89 8.80
N PHE A 387 -4.17 -1.41 9.07
CA PHE A 387 -2.92 -1.91 8.51
C PHE A 387 -2.05 -2.58 9.57
N MET A 388 -1.19 -3.51 9.14
CA MET A 388 -0.39 -4.32 10.08
C MET A 388 0.77 -3.57 10.70
N ASN A 389 1.21 -2.48 10.08
CA ASN A 389 2.39 -1.71 10.48
C ASN A 389 2.06 -0.35 11.08
N THR A 390 0.79 0.06 11.07
CA THR A 390 0.38 1.37 11.60
C THR A 390 -1.00 1.34 12.23
N GLY A 391 -1.14 2.01 13.37
CA GLY A 391 -2.43 2.20 14.05
C GLY A 391 -3.12 3.53 13.71
N ILE A 392 -2.55 4.34 12.78
CA ILE A 392 -3.16 5.62 12.39
C ILE A 392 -4.27 5.43 11.36
N SER A 393 -5.13 6.41 11.21
CA SER A 393 -6.09 6.46 10.10
C SER A 393 -5.34 6.56 8.77
N THR A 394 -5.79 5.81 7.80
CA THR A 394 -5.26 5.78 6.44
C THR A 394 -6.34 6.17 5.45
N TYR A 395 -5.91 6.55 4.27
CA TYR A 395 -6.77 7.11 3.23
C TYR A 395 -6.51 6.40 1.91
N ILE A 396 -7.56 6.01 1.21
CA ILE A 396 -7.46 5.56 -0.18
C ILE A 396 -7.78 6.76 -1.07
N TRP A 397 -6.81 7.16 -1.89
CA TRP A 397 -7.02 8.17 -2.92
C TRP A 397 -7.38 7.49 -4.22
N VAL A 398 -8.52 7.85 -4.79
CA VAL A 398 -8.93 7.43 -6.13
C VAL A 398 -8.71 8.62 -7.07
N LEU A 399 -7.86 8.41 -8.08
CA LEU A 399 -7.55 9.41 -9.08
C LEU A 399 -7.94 8.88 -10.46
N SER A 400 -8.50 9.75 -11.31
CA SER A 400 -8.92 9.42 -12.66
C SER A 400 -8.56 10.55 -13.61
N LYS A 401 -8.04 10.22 -14.78
CA LYS A 401 -7.81 11.20 -15.86
C LYS A 401 -9.02 11.35 -16.79
N ASP A 402 -10.05 10.51 -16.61
CA ASP A 402 -11.27 10.51 -17.41
C ASP A 402 -12.48 10.36 -16.49
N LYS A 403 -12.76 11.42 -15.71
CA LYS A 403 -13.93 11.43 -14.82
C LYS A 403 -15.22 11.53 -15.66
N PRO A 404 -16.28 10.77 -15.33
CA PRO A 404 -17.55 10.92 -15.97
C PRO A 404 -18.14 12.33 -15.71
N ALA A 405 -19.00 12.81 -16.61
CA ALA A 405 -19.49 14.20 -16.62
C ALA A 405 -20.11 14.65 -15.29
N HIS A 406 -20.80 13.76 -14.55
CA HIS A 406 -21.42 14.09 -13.27
C HIS A 406 -20.40 14.28 -12.13
N ARG A 407 -19.15 13.78 -12.28
CA ARG A 407 -18.03 13.93 -11.34
C ARG A 407 -17.05 15.03 -11.75
N ALA A 408 -17.14 15.53 -12.99
CA ALA A 408 -16.21 16.53 -13.50
C ALA A 408 -16.23 17.80 -12.63
N GLY A 409 -15.05 18.31 -12.28
CA GLY A 409 -14.85 19.49 -11.42
C GLY A 409 -15.15 19.24 -9.93
N LYS A 410 -15.46 18.00 -9.52
CA LYS A 410 -15.87 17.65 -8.15
C LYS A 410 -14.98 16.59 -7.55
N VAL A 411 -14.92 16.56 -6.22
CA VAL A 411 -14.25 15.54 -5.42
C VAL A 411 -15.22 14.98 -4.40
N GLN A 412 -15.29 13.66 -4.33
CA GLN A 412 -16.04 12.96 -3.30
C GLN A 412 -15.13 12.66 -2.11
N LEU A 413 -15.59 12.97 -0.91
CA LEU A 413 -14.98 12.54 0.34
C LEU A 413 -15.90 11.53 1.00
N ILE A 414 -15.35 10.38 1.39
CA ILE A 414 -16.08 9.32 2.12
C ILE A 414 -15.41 9.11 3.46
N ASP A 415 -16.13 9.37 4.54
CA ASP A 415 -15.71 8.96 5.87
C ASP A 415 -16.22 7.54 6.15
N ALA A 416 -15.31 6.57 6.07
CA ALA A 416 -15.55 5.17 6.40
C ALA A 416 -14.85 4.77 7.71
N SER A 417 -14.53 5.74 8.58
CA SER A 417 -13.87 5.49 9.88
C SER A 417 -14.70 4.62 10.82
N HIS A 418 -16.00 4.51 10.59
CA HIS A 418 -16.94 3.63 11.31
C HIS A 418 -17.38 2.39 10.52
N CYS A 419 -16.79 2.17 9.33
CA CYS A 419 -17.16 1.08 8.43
C CYS A 419 -16.15 -0.08 8.55
N PHE A 420 -16.18 -0.80 9.67
CA PHE A 420 -15.30 -1.92 9.96
C PHE A 420 -15.91 -2.88 10.96
N GLU A 421 -15.33 -4.08 11.06
CA GLU A 421 -15.60 -5.04 12.13
C GLU A 421 -14.32 -5.37 12.91
N PRO A 422 -14.35 -5.40 14.25
CA PRO A 422 -13.20 -5.77 15.06
C PRO A 422 -12.78 -7.23 14.84
N ARG A 423 -11.49 -7.46 14.67
CA ARG A 423 -10.93 -8.82 14.60
C ARG A 423 -10.94 -9.52 15.95
N ARG A 424 -11.18 -10.82 15.94
CA ARG A 424 -11.03 -11.65 17.14
C ARG A 424 -9.57 -11.75 17.62
N LYS A 425 -8.61 -11.70 16.69
CA LYS A 425 -7.17 -11.75 16.96
C LYS A 425 -6.46 -10.75 16.07
N SER A 426 -5.65 -9.88 16.67
CA SER A 426 -4.84 -8.93 15.93
C SER A 426 -3.76 -9.62 15.09
N ILE A 427 -3.35 -8.97 14.01
CA ILE A 427 -2.20 -9.33 13.19
C ILE A 427 -1.31 -8.09 13.10
N GLY A 428 -0.16 -8.09 13.78
CA GLY A 428 0.61 -6.87 13.98
C GLY A 428 -0.24 -5.82 14.70
N THR A 429 -0.30 -4.60 14.17
CA THR A 429 -1.17 -3.52 14.67
C THR A 429 -2.62 -3.61 14.13
N LYS A 430 -2.89 -4.41 13.10
CA LYS A 430 -4.23 -4.55 12.53
C LYS A 430 -5.20 -5.22 13.50
N ARG A 431 -6.25 -4.50 13.88
CA ARG A 431 -7.31 -4.93 14.79
C ARG A 431 -8.69 -4.90 14.16
N ASN A 432 -8.83 -4.25 13.01
CA ASN A 432 -10.08 -4.04 12.31
C ASN A 432 -10.01 -4.62 10.88
N ASP A 433 -11.14 -5.14 10.39
CA ASP A 433 -11.31 -5.66 9.04
C ASP A 433 -12.41 -4.91 8.30
N ILE A 434 -12.22 -4.75 6.98
CA ILE A 434 -13.29 -4.38 6.05
C ILE A 434 -13.94 -5.67 5.56
N THR A 435 -15.07 -6.03 6.17
CA THR A 435 -15.86 -7.19 5.73
C THR A 435 -16.50 -6.92 4.37
N ASP A 436 -17.06 -7.94 3.73
CA ASP A 436 -17.78 -7.80 2.46
C ASP A 436 -18.92 -6.79 2.57
N ALA A 437 -19.65 -6.79 3.71
CA ALA A 437 -20.70 -5.83 3.97
C ALA A 437 -20.17 -4.38 4.08
N CYS A 438 -19.04 -4.18 4.77
CA CYS A 438 -18.38 -2.88 4.84
C CYS A 438 -17.93 -2.40 3.45
N ARG A 439 -17.32 -3.31 2.69
CA ARG A 439 -16.85 -3.01 1.32
C ARG A 439 -18.00 -2.62 0.41
N GLU A 440 -19.13 -3.34 0.45
CA GLU A 440 -20.34 -3.03 -0.32
C GLU A 440 -20.88 -1.62 0.01
N LEU A 441 -20.93 -1.24 1.29
CA LEU A 441 -21.34 0.11 1.70
C LEU A 441 -20.45 1.19 1.11
N ILE A 442 -19.12 1.03 1.21
CA ILE A 442 -18.15 2.01 0.70
C ILE A 442 -18.21 2.11 -0.82
N VAL A 443 -18.25 0.97 -1.52
CA VAL A 443 -18.32 0.94 -3.00
C VAL A 443 -19.64 1.51 -3.50
N THR A 444 -20.76 1.24 -2.80
CA THR A 444 -22.06 1.84 -3.10
C THR A 444 -22.05 3.35 -2.90
N ALA A 445 -21.47 3.82 -1.78
CA ALA A 445 -21.32 5.26 -1.52
C ALA A 445 -20.50 5.95 -2.61
N TYR A 446 -19.41 5.29 -3.05
CA TYR A 446 -18.58 5.79 -4.14
C TYR A 446 -19.36 5.86 -5.46
N GLY A 447 -20.04 4.78 -5.85
CA GLY A 447 -20.77 4.71 -7.13
C GLY A 447 -21.99 5.64 -7.21
N GLU A 448 -22.75 5.80 -6.11
CA GLU A 448 -23.92 6.70 -6.09
C GLU A 448 -23.54 8.18 -6.11
N PHE A 449 -22.35 8.55 -5.70
CA PHE A 449 -21.84 9.94 -5.69
C PHE A 449 -22.78 10.94 -5.04
N ALA A 450 -23.45 10.56 -3.94
CA ALA A 450 -24.44 11.38 -3.28
C ALA A 450 -23.81 12.31 -2.23
N ASN A 451 -24.22 13.57 -2.20
CA ASN A 451 -23.76 14.54 -1.21
C ASN A 451 -24.57 14.45 0.09
N GLY A 452 -23.87 14.38 1.24
CA GLY A 452 -24.49 14.36 2.57
C GLY A 452 -25.28 13.08 2.88
N LYS A 453 -24.97 11.97 2.22
CA LYS A 453 -25.67 10.69 2.41
C LYS A 453 -24.88 9.75 3.30
N VAL A 454 -25.59 9.13 4.25
CA VAL A 454 -25.07 8.05 5.10
C VAL A 454 -25.52 6.70 4.55
N TYR A 455 -24.60 5.75 4.53
CA TYR A 455 -24.81 4.36 4.10
C TYR A 455 -24.55 3.45 5.28
N GLY A 456 -25.49 2.58 5.60
CA GLY A 456 -25.45 1.72 6.79
C GLY A 456 -26.21 2.32 7.99
N ASP A 457 -25.87 1.86 9.19
CA ASP A 457 -26.51 2.29 10.45
C ASP A 457 -25.55 3.18 11.26
N LYS A 458 -25.89 4.43 11.50
CA LYS A 458 -25.09 5.38 12.32
C LYS A 458 -24.82 4.89 13.74
N ASN A 459 -25.61 3.95 14.27
CA ASN A 459 -25.37 3.34 15.59
C ASN A 459 -24.50 2.09 15.52
N GLY A 460 -24.03 1.70 14.33
CA GLY A 460 -23.24 0.52 14.08
C GLY A 460 -22.20 0.74 12.99
N ILE A 461 -22.32 0.00 11.90
CA ILE A 461 -21.41 0.06 10.75
C ILE A 461 -21.99 1.01 9.71
N TYR A 462 -21.26 2.07 9.38
CA TYR A 462 -21.66 3.05 8.37
C TYR A 462 -20.48 3.79 7.74
N CYS A 463 -20.74 4.42 6.58
CA CYS A 463 -19.90 5.46 6.02
C CYS A 463 -20.76 6.65 5.58
N GLU A 464 -20.14 7.82 5.47
CA GLU A 464 -20.79 9.06 5.03
C GLU A 464 -20.08 9.63 3.82
N SER A 465 -20.85 10.05 2.80
CA SER A 465 -20.35 10.64 1.56
C SER A 465 -20.71 12.12 1.49
N LYS A 466 -19.72 12.97 1.17
CA LYS A 466 -19.89 14.39 0.85
C LYS A 466 -19.18 14.71 -0.47
N VAL A 467 -19.77 15.61 -1.25
CA VAL A 467 -19.25 16.03 -2.56
C VAL A 467 -18.99 17.52 -2.54
N PHE A 468 -17.81 17.90 -3.03
CA PHE A 468 -17.31 19.28 -3.05
C PHE A 468 -16.87 19.66 -4.46
N GLU A 469 -16.98 20.93 -4.81
CA GLU A 469 -16.29 21.46 -5.99
C GLU A 469 -14.78 21.50 -5.72
N SER A 470 -13.94 21.12 -6.70
CA SER A 470 -12.47 21.08 -6.53
C SER A 470 -11.87 22.40 -6.05
N VAL A 471 -12.47 23.54 -6.45
CA VAL A 471 -12.04 24.88 -6.07
C VAL A 471 -12.23 25.18 -4.57
N GLU A 472 -13.13 24.47 -3.88
CA GLU A 472 -13.39 24.68 -2.44
C GLU A 472 -12.21 24.26 -1.55
N PHE A 473 -11.29 23.44 -2.08
CA PHE A 473 -10.06 23.04 -1.37
C PHE A 473 -8.93 24.07 -1.51
N GLY A 474 -9.12 25.08 -2.35
CA GLY A 474 -8.16 26.14 -2.58
C GLY A 474 -8.41 27.38 -1.72
N TYR A 475 -7.34 28.06 -1.37
CA TYR A 475 -7.38 29.30 -0.62
C TYR A 475 -6.28 30.28 -1.05
N ASN A 476 -6.54 31.57 -0.89
CA ASN A 476 -5.55 32.61 -0.95
C ASN A 476 -5.01 32.88 0.47
N LYS A 477 -3.74 32.58 0.72
CA LYS A 477 -3.07 33.01 1.93
C LYS A 477 -2.65 34.45 1.78
N ILE A 478 -3.36 35.36 2.44
CA ILE A 478 -3.05 36.77 2.45
C ILE A 478 -2.18 37.12 3.66
N VAL A 479 -1.35 38.16 3.51
CA VAL A 479 -0.54 38.72 4.60
C VAL A 479 -1.20 39.97 5.10
N VAL A 480 -1.55 39.97 6.35
CA VAL A 480 -2.15 41.09 7.08
C VAL A 480 -1.05 41.85 7.80
N GLU A 481 -0.85 43.09 7.40
CA GLU A 481 0.11 44.01 8.01
C GLU A 481 -0.61 45.02 8.91
N ARG A 482 0.05 45.42 9.99
CA ARG A 482 -0.39 46.51 10.87
C ARG A 482 0.73 47.53 11.04
N PRO A 483 0.42 48.85 11.30
CA PRO A 483 1.43 49.88 11.31
C PRO A 483 2.26 49.88 12.59
N GLN A 484 3.57 50.16 12.44
CA GLN A 484 4.41 50.57 13.56
C GLN A 484 3.91 51.92 14.13
N ARG A 485 4.00 52.03 15.47
CA ARG A 485 3.67 53.26 16.20
C ARG A 485 4.87 53.74 16.99
N ASP A 486 5.00 55.06 17.12
CA ASP A 486 5.98 55.69 18.00
C ASP A 486 5.54 55.62 19.49
N GLU A 487 6.36 56.11 20.40
CA GLU A 487 6.09 56.11 21.83
C GLU A 487 4.81 56.95 22.22
N ALA A 488 4.39 57.87 21.33
CA ALA A 488 3.18 58.65 21.47
C ALA A 488 1.94 57.97 20.83
N GLY A 489 2.09 56.77 20.23
CA GLY A 489 1.02 55.99 19.58
C GLY A 489 0.72 56.42 18.14
N ASN A 490 1.49 57.35 17.54
CA ASN A 490 1.27 57.76 16.16
C ASN A 490 1.85 56.74 15.17
N VAL A 491 1.18 56.60 14.02
CA VAL A 491 1.63 55.70 12.93
C VAL A 491 2.92 56.25 12.32
N ILE A 492 3.96 55.42 12.25
CA ILE A 492 5.21 55.76 11.61
C ILE A 492 5.04 55.65 10.07
N LEU A 493 5.31 56.75 9.38
CA LEU A 493 5.23 56.78 7.90
C LEU A 493 6.62 56.82 7.26
N LYS A 494 6.82 56.07 6.20
CA LYS A 494 8.00 56.12 5.30
C LYS A 494 7.53 56.38 3.87
N ARG A 495 7.92 57.51 3.34
CA ARG A 495 7.46 57.97 1.99
C ARG A 495 5.94 58.02 1.85
N GLY A 496 5.25 58.44 2.93
CA GLY A 496 3.81 58.60 2.94
C GLY A 496 3.01 57.29 3.11
N LYS A 497 3.65 56.17 3.31
CA LYS A 497 3.02 54.85 3.57
C LYS A 497 3.30 54.38 4.99
N PRO A 498 2.38 53.71 5.67
CA PRO A 498 2.62 53.12 6.97
C PRO A 498 3.77 52.08 6.90
N VAL A 499 4.62 52.12 7.92
CA VAL A 499 5.67 51.12 8.09
C VAL A 499 5.08 49.88 8.76
N PRO A 500 5.17 48.68 8.17
CA PRO A 500 4.61 47.48 8.79
C PRO A 500 5.36 47.09 10.05
N ASP A 501 4.63 46.77 11.08
CA ASP A 501 5.15 46.15 12.30
C ASP A 501 5.20 44.63 12.12
N THR A 502 6.42 44.08 12.00
CA THR A 502 6.61 42.65 11.76
C THR A 502 6.18 41.75 12.94
N SER A 503 6.06 42.37 14.16
CA SER A 503 5.60 41.64 15.34
C SER A 503 4.08 41.47 15.37
N LEU A 504 3.34 42.35 14.64
CA LEU A 504 1.89 42.33 14.52
C LEU A 504 1.43 41.73 13.19
N ARG A 505 2.37 41.28 12.35
CA ARG A 505 2.03 40.66 11.08
C ARG A 505 1.32 39.33 11.33
N ASP A 506 0.22 39.12 10.60
CA ASP A 506 -0.56 37.88 10.63
C ASP A 506 -0.91 37.42 9.22
N THR A 507 -1.53 36.27 9.11
CA THR A 507 -1.97 35.70 7.84
C THR A 507 -3.37 35.14 7.96
N GLU A 508 -4.14 35.26 6.87
CA GLU A 508 -5.49 34.69 6.75
C GLU A 508 -5.57 33.80 5.51
N ASN A 509 -6.34 32.72 5.61
CA ASN A 509 -6.64 31.83 4.50
C ASN A 509 -8.05 32.14 3.96
N VAL A 510 -8.10 32.88 2.87
CA VAL A 510 -9.36 33.25 2.21
C VAL A 510 -9.72 32.19 1.18
N PRO A 511 -10.87 31.48 1.29
CA PRO A 511 -11.28 30.51 0.28
C PRO A 511 -11.27 31.11 -1.13
N LEU A 512 -10.81 30.33 -2.14
CA LEU A 512 -10.73 30.82 -3.54
C LEU A 512 -12.09 31.26 -4.10
N VAL A 513 -13.18 30.71 -3.56
CA VAL A 513 -14.55 31.09 -3.93
C VAL A 513 -15.01 32.46 -3.36
N GLN A 514 -14.20 33.12 -2.53
CA GLN A 514 -14.48 34.39 -1.94
C GLN A 514 -13.56 35.49 -2.45
N ASP A 515 -14.13 36.71 -2.58
CA ASP A 515 -13.34 37.90 -2.87
C ASP A 515 -12.48 38.28 -1.67
N ILE A 516 -11.18 38.52 -1.90
CA ILE A 516 -10.19 38.78 -0.85
C ILE A 516 -10.51 40.06 -0.07
N ASP A 517 -10.87 41.15 -0.76
CA ASP A 517 -11.10 42.43 -0.11
C ASP A 517 -12.43 42.45 0.66
N ALA A 518 -13.46 41.80 0.14
CA ALA A 518 -14.73 41.62 0.84
C ALA A 518 -14.56 40.73 2.09
N TYR A 519 -13.78 39.64 2.01
CA TYR A 519 -13.45 38.81 3.17
C TYR A 519 -12.70 39.62 4.22
N PHE A 520 -11.65 40.36 3.82
CA PHE A 520 -10.83 41.15 4.71
C PHE A 520 -11.64 42.22 5.44
N ALA A 521 -12.53 42.89 4.72
CA ALA A 521 -13.41 43.90 5.31
C ALA A 521 -14.39 43.32 6.34
N ARG A 522 -14.85 42.10 6.14
CA ARG A 522 -15.83 41.44 7.02
C ARG A 522 -15.18 40.78 8.23
N GLU A 523 -14.05 40.09 8.03
CA GLU A 523 -13.47 39.20 9.04
C GLU A 523 -12.27 39.82 9.77
N VAL A 524 -11.52 40.74 9.16
CA VAL A 524 -10.26 41.27 9.72
C VAL A 524 -10.45 42.71 10.25
N LEU A 525 -11.00 43.61 9.45
CA LEU A 525 -11.13 45.03 9.83
C LEU A 525 -11.94 45.29 11.11
N PRO A 526 -12.97 44.53 11.49
CA PRO A 526 -13.67 44.71 12.77
C PRO A 526 -12.77 44.52 13.99
N TYR A 527 -11.74 43.68 13.88
CA TYR A 527 -10.80 43.38 14.97
C TYR A 527 -9.46 44.13 14.86
N ALA A 528 -9.09 44.54 13.66
CA ALA A 528 -7.86 45.27 13.35
C ALA A 528 -8.14 46.41 12.35
N PRO A 529 -8.76 47.52 12.78
CA PRO A 529 -9.22 48.59 11.87
C PRO A 529 -8.08 49.31 11.15
N ASP A 530 -6.85 49.21 11.64
CA ASP A 530 -5.63 49.81 11.07
C ASP A 530 -4.83 48.84 10.17
N ALA A 531 -5.35 47.65 9.93
CA ALA A 531 -4.69 46.63 9.12
C ALA A 531 -4.88 46.89 7.61
N TRP A 532 -3.95 46.34 6.81
CA TRP A 532 -4.07 46.31 5.35
C TRP A 532 -3.47 45.00 4.81
N ILE A 533 -3.85 44.63 3.59
CA ILE A 533 -3.31 43.47 2.89
C ILE A 533 -2.04 43.84 2.10
N ASP A 534 -0.97 43.05 2.24
CA ASP A 534 0.14 43.09 1.31
C ASP A 534 -0.12 42.08 0.16
N HIS A 535 -0.82 42.52 -0.87
CA HIS A 535 -1.20 41.72 -2.02
C HIS A 535 0.03 41.07 -2.74
N SER A 536 1.22 41.71 -2.63
CA SER A 536 2.43 41.16 -3.26
C SER A 536 2.92 39.87 -2.61
N LYS A 537 2.45 39.56 -1.42
CA LYS A 537 2.78 38.36 -0.65
C LYS A 537 1.67 37.29 -0.67
N THR A 538 0.54 37.57 -1.32
CA THR A 538 -0.53 36.59 -1.45
C THR A 538 -0.06 35.36 -2.21
N LYS A 539 -0.39 34.16 -1.67
CA LYS A 539 -0.04 32.87 -2.28
C LYS A 539 -1.27 31.98 -2.32
N VAL A 540 -1.42 31.25 -3.41
CA VAL A 540 -2.44 30.20 -3.52
C VAL A 540 -1.96 28.95 -2.79
N GLY A 541 -2.86 28.33 -2.03
CA GLY A 541 -2.64 27.06 -1.37
C GLY A 541 -3.83 26.14 -1.54
N TYR A 542 -3.59 24.84 -1.36
CA TYR A 542 -4.62 23.81 -1.39
C TYR A 542 -4.46 22.87 -0.20
N GLU A 543 -5.58 22.55 0.47
CA GLU A 543 -5.65 21.55 1.54
C GLU A 543 -6.98 20.83 1.51
N ILE A 544 -7.02 19.57 1.99
CA ILE A 544 -8.22 18.75 2.04
C ILE A 544 -8.49 18.37 3.50
N PRO A 545 -9.17 19.22 4.26
CA PRO A 545 -9.34 19.04 5.70
C PRO A 545 -10.47 18.04 6.02
N MET A 546 -10.24 16.74 5.78
CA MET A 546 -11.22 15.66 6.01
C MET A 546 -11.92 15.78 7.36
N THR A 547 -11.16 15.91 8.44
CA THR A 547 -11.71 16.00 9.80
C THR A 547 -12.68 17.16 9.96
N ARG A 548 -12.38 18.32 9.33
CA ARG A 548 -13.23 19.50 9.40
C ARG A 548 -14.59 19.28 8.74
N TYR A 549 -14.61 18.55 7.63
CA TYR A 549 -15.84 18.33 6.87
C TYR A 549 -16.78 17.31 7.51
N PHE A 550 -16.23 16.33 8.25
CA PHE A 550 -17.02 15.28 8.92
C PHE A 550 -17.13 15.49 10.43
N TYR A 551 -16.61 16.62 10.95
CA TYR A 551 -16.72 16.93 12.37
C TYR A 551 -18.18 17.29 12.74
N GLU A 552 -18.77 16.46 13.59
CA GLU A 552 -20.04 16.77 14.26
C GLU A 552 -19.73 17.25 15.67
N TYR A 553 -20.10 18.51 16.00
CA TYR A 553 -19.92 19.04 17.34
C TYR A 553 -20.79 18.23 18.33
N GLN A 554 -20.15 17.54 19.23
CA GLN A 554 -20.82 16.95 20.39
C GLN A 554 -20.67 17.91 21.56
N ALA A 555 -21.81 18.42 22.04
CA ALA A 555 -21.79 19.24 23.24
C ALA A 555 -21.21 18.44 24.41
N PRO A 556 -20.26 19.00 25.20
CA PRO A 556 -19.78 18.33 26.39
C PRO A 556 -20.93 17.90 27.28
N GLU A 557 -20.83 16.72 27.86
CA GLU A 557 -21.79 16.24 28.87
C GLU A 557 -21.87 17.25 30.00
N ALA A 558 -23.08 17.54 30.49
CA ALA A 558 -23.25 18.49 31.57
C ALA A 558 -22.48 18.03 32.82
N VAL A 559 -21.84 18.96 33.51
CA VAL A 559 -21.04 18.66 34.70
C VAL A 559 -21.88 17.93 35.74
N GLU A 560 -23.15 18.29 35.87
CA GLU A 560 -24.13 17.69 36.77
C GLU A 560 -24.34 16.19 36.49
N ASP A 561 -24.41 15.81 35.20
CA ASP A 561 -24.58 14.42 34.79
C ASP A 561 -23.31 13.58 35.07
N ILE A 562 -22.14 14.17 34.84
CA ILE A 562 -20.85 13.56 35.16
C ILE A 562 -20.75 13.33 36.67
N VAL A 563 -21.06 14.35 37.48
CA VAL A 563 -21.04 14.24 38.96
C VAL A 563 -22.03 13.19 39.44
N ALA A 564 -23.25 13.17 38.91
CA ALA A 564 -24.25 12.17 39.27
C ALA A 564 -23.76 10.73 38.98
N ARG A 565 -23.12 10.52 37.82
CA ARG A 565 -22.55 9.21 37.44
C ARG A 565 -21.36 8.81 38.34
N ILE A 566 -20.47 9.73 38.67
CA ILE A 566 -19.37 9.49 39.61
C ILE A 566 -19.92 9.09 40.98
N THR A 567 -20.91 9.83 41.51
CA THR A 567 -21.54 9.54 42.81
C THR A 567 -22.21 8.18 42.82
N ALA A 568 -22.91 7.79 41.75
CA ALA A 568 -23.51 6.47 41.61
C ALA A 568 -22.44 5.36 41.64
N LEU A 569 -21.35 5.52 40.89
CA LEU A 569 -20.22 4.56 40.87
C LEU A 569 -19.53 4.45 42.24
N GLU A 570 -19.36 5.57 42.98
CA GLU A 570 -18.81 5.55 44.34
C GLU A 570 -19.72 4.75 45.30
N GLN A 571 -21.04 4.92 45.18
CA GLN A 571 -22.02 4.15 45.98
C GLN A 571 -21.96 2.67 45.66
N ASP A 572 -21.91 2.27 44.40
CA ASP A 572 -21.78 0.90 43.94
C ASP A 572 -20.48 0.25 44.42
N ILE A 573 -19.36 0.95 44.33
CA ILE A 573 -18.06 0.50 44.85
C ILE A 573 -18.13 0.31 46.37
N SER A 574 -18.68 1.29 47.07
CA SER A 574 -18.83 1.24 48.55
C SER A 574 -19.73 0.08 48.99
N ALA A 575 -20.84 -0.16 48.30
CA ALA A 575 -21.74 -1.27 48.54
C ALA A 575 -21.05 -2.63 48.27
N GLY A 576 -20.33 -2.74 47.16
CA GLY A 576 -19.55 -3.94 46.81
C GLY A 576 -18.44 -4.27 47.82
N LEU A 577 -17.74 -3.25 48.29
CA LEU A 577 -16.74 -3.41 49.35
C LEU A 577 -17.38 -3.82 50.67
N ALA A 578 -18.50 -3.22 51.07
CA ALA A 578 -19.23 -3.61 52.27
C ALA A 578 -19.71 -5.06 52.20
N GLU A 579 -20.19 -5.53 51.04
CA GLU A 579 -20.59 -6.92 50.84
C GLU A 579 -19.40 -7.90 50.93
N LEU A 580 -18.23 -7.53 50.42
CA LEU A 580 -17.01 -8.33 50.53
C LEU A 580 -16.53 -8.47 51.98
N PHE A 581 -16.52 -7.35 52.73
CA PHE A 581 -16.06 -7.36 54.13
C PHE A 581 -17.09 -7.95 55.13
N HIS A 582 -18.36 -8.03 54.75
CA HIS A 582 -19.37 -8.72 55.58
C HIS A 582 -19.46 -10.25 55.35
N LYS A 583 -18.77 -10.79 54.32
CA LYS A 583 -18.70 -12.24 54.10
C LYS A 583 -17.57 -12.95 54.88
N GLU A 584 -16.76 -12.21 55.62
CA GLU A 584 -15.67 -12.74 56.49
C GLU A 584 -15.96 -12.66 57.98
N GLY A 585 -17.23 -12.56 58.39
CA GLY A 585 -17.68 -12.57 59.78
C GLY A 585 -18.47 -13.83 60.16
#